data_108edeef5e4c6ad437a738decc6fce87
#
_entry.id   108edeef5e4c6ad437a738decc6fce87
#
_cell.length_a   1.000
_cell.length_b   1.000
_cell.length_c   1.000
_cell.angle_alpha   90.00
_cell.angle_beta   90.00
_cell.angle_gamma   90.00
#
_symmetry.space_group_name_H-M   'P 1'
#
loop_
_entity.id
_entity.type
_entity.pdbx_description
1 polymer ?
#
loop_
_entity_poly.entity_id
_entity_poly.type
_entity_poly.pdbx_seq_one_letter_code
_entity_poly.pdbx_strand_id
1 'polypeptide(L)' 'MKRNRPDKDGTHRGAFEKNKKKIYATQTVCGICGKPVDFSLKYPHPLSPCIDHIIPIAKGGHPSDIDNMQLAHWTCNRQK' A
#
# COMPACT_ATOMS: atom_id res chain seq x y z
N MET A 1 25.63 10.62 -11.34
CA MET A 1 24.99 10.91 -10.86
C MET A 1 24.26 10.27 -10.28
N LYS A 2 24.09 10.34 -9.97
CA LYS A 2 23.34 9.90 -9.45
C LYS A 2 22.19 9.84 -9.81
N ARG A 3 21.84 9.18 -10.12
CA ARG A 3 20.76 9.07 -10.49
C ARG A 3 19.72 9.34 -9.74
N ASN A 4 18.76 9.83 -10.13
CA ASN A 4 17.74 10.14 -9.19
C ASN A 4 16.79 9.01 -9.06
N ARG A 5 16.65 8.54 -7.85
CA ARG A 5 15.60 7.60 -7.57
C ARG A 5 14.43 8.37 -7.00
N PRO A 6 13.19 8.00 -7.37
CA PRO A 6 12.03 8.75 -6.91
C PRO A 6 11.94 8.85 -5.38
N ASP A 7 12.26 7.78 -4.67
CA ASP A 7 12.20 7.81 -3.22
C ASP A 7 13.26 8.72 -2.64
N LYS A 8 14.38 8.88 -3.33
CA LYS A 8 15.44 9.75 -2.88
C LYS A 8 15.01 11.20 -3.00
N ASP A 9 14.28 11.51 -4.05
CA ASP A 9 13.77 12.86 -4.23
C ASP A 9 12.62 13.17 -3.30
N GLY A 10 12.04 12.15 -2.69
CA GLY A 10 10.87 12.33 -1.87
C GLY A 10 9.57 12.42 -2.65
N THR A 11 9.64 12.43 -3.96
CA THR A 11 8.46 12.62 -4.78
C THR A 11 7.48 11.46 -4.65
N HIS A 12 7.94 10.24 -4.88
CA HIS A 12 7.07 9.07 -4.77
C HIS A 12 6.78 8.74 -3.32
N ARG A 13 7.73 8.97 -2.43
CA ARG A 13 7.51 8.71 -1.02
C ARG A 13 6.41 9.62 -0.47
N GLY A 14 6.47 10.91 -0.77
CA GLY A 14 5.47 11.84 -0.31
C GLY A 14 4.09 11.51 -0.84
N ALA A 15 4.01 11.20 -2.14
CA ALA A 15 2.75 10.82 -2.75
C ALA A 15 2.22 9.52 -2.17
N PHE A 16 3.10 8.55 -1.94
CA PHE A 16 2.70 7.28 -1.36
C PHE A 16 2.11 7.48 0.04
N GLU A 17 2.80 8.23 0.90
CA GLU A 17 2.32 8.45 2.27
C GLU A 17 1.00 9.19 2.28
N LYS A 18 0.85 10.19 1.42
CA LYS A 18 -0.38 10.94 1.31
C LYS A 18 -1.53 10.04 0.88
N ASN A 19 -1.30 9.22 -0.13
CA ASN A 19 -2.34 8.34 -0.67
C ASN A 19 -2.62 7.19 0.29
N LYS A 20 -1.61 6.71 1.01
CA LYS A 20 -1.81 5.72 2.06
C LYS A 20 -2.79 6.23 3.11
N LYS A 21 -2.65 7.48 3.53
CA LYS A 21 -3.57 8.06 4.50
C LYS A 21 -4.98 8.12 3.96
N LYS A 22 -5.13 8.45 2.67
CA LYS A 22 -6.45 8.49 2.05
C LYS A 22 -7.07 7.10 2.00
N ILE A 23 -6.28 6.09 1.65
CA ILE A 23 -6.77 4.71 1.61
C ILE A 23 -7.24 4.30 3.01
N TYR A 24 -6.43 4.57 4.03
CA TYR A 24 -6.77 4.18 5.40
C TYR A 24 -7.99 4.93 5.93
N ALA A 25 -8.26 6.12 5.40
CA ALA A 25 -9.41 6.91 5.82
C ALA A 25 -10.70 6.50 5.11
N THR A 26 -10.60 5.90 3.93
CA THR A 26 -11.77 5.64 3.09
C THR A 26 -12.07 4.16 2.89
N GLN A 27 -11.09 3.28 3.07
CA GLN A 27 -11.30 1.85 2.90
C GLN A 27 -11.25 1.16 4.26
N THR A 28 -12.12 0.18 4.44
CA THR A 28 -12.22 -0.55 5.71
C THR A 28 -12.10 -2.05 5.54
N VAL A 29 -12.11 -2.53 4.29
CA VAL A 29 -12.01 -3.95 4.01
C VAL A 29 -10.80 -4.23 3.13
N CYS A 30 -10.25 -5.44 3.30
CA CYS A 30 -9.13 -5.89 2.49
C CYS A 30 -9.58 -6.06 1.04
N GLY A 31 -8.83 -5.47 0.10
CA GLY A 31 -9.14 -5.58 -1.32
C GLY A 31 -8.85 -6.95 -1.90
N ILE A 32 -8.18 -7.82 -1.14
CA ILE A 32 -7.82 -9.16 -1.61
C ILE A 32 -8.84 -10.18 -1.10
N CYS A 33 -9.12 -10.21 0.20
CA CYS A 33 -10.02 -11.22 0.77
C CYS A 33 -11.41 -10.67 1.07
N GLY A 34 -11.61 -9.36 1.04
CA GLY A 34 -12.93 -8.76 1.26
C GLY A 34 -13.37 -8.68 2.70
N LYS A 35 -12.52 -9.04 3.64
CA LYS A 35 -12.90 -9.02 5.05
C LYS A 35 -12.44 -7.72 5.71
N PRO A 36 -13.11 -7.29 6.78
CA PRO A 36 -12.73 -6.06 7.46
C PRO A 36 -11.30 -6.09 7.97
N VAL A 37 -10.66 -4.93 7.98
CA VAL A 37 -9.30 -4.77 8.46
C VAL A 37 -9.35 -4.04 9.79
N ASP A 38 -8.65 -4.56 10.79
CA ASP A 38 -8.58 -3.96 12.12
C ASP A 38 -7.34 -3.06 12.19
N PHE A 39 -7.58 -1.75 12.23
CA PHE A 39 -6.48 -0.78 12.23
C PHE A 39 -5.76 -0.70 13.57
N SER A 40 -6.28 -1.37 14.62
CA SER A 40 -5.57 -1.41 15.88
C SER A 40 -4.42 -2.41 15.88
N LEU A 41 -4.40 -3.33 14.92
CA LEU A 41 -3.32 -4.30 14.78
C LEU A 41 -2.14 -3.66 14.09
N LYS A 42 -0.94 -4.05 14.49
CA LYS A 42 0.29 -3.45 13.95
C LYS A 42 1.24 -4.53 13.47
N TYR A 43 2.02 -4.18 12.46
CA TYR A 43 3.07 -5.04 11.96
C TYR A 43 3.91 -5.52 13.15
N PRO A 44 4.28 -6.79 13.23
CA PRO A 44 4.17 -7.83 12.18
C PRO A 44 2.94 -8.74 12.32
N HIS A 45 1.85 -8.26 12.91
CA HIS A 45 0.64 -9.08 13.03
C HIS A 45 0.13 -9.45 11.63
N PRO A 46 -0.22 -10.73 11.39
CA PRO A 46 -0.63 -11.16 10.06
C PRO A 46 -1.83 -10.41 9.50
N LEU A 47 -2.73 -9.93 10.37
CA LEU A 47 -3.93 -9.24 9.94
C LEU A 47 -3.81 -7.72 10.04
N SER A 48 -2.59 -7.21 10.23
CA SER A 48 -2.40 -5.77 10.31
C SER A 48 -2.66 -5.11 8.96
N PRO A 49 -3.09 -3.84 8.97
CA PRO A 49 -3.35 -3.13 7.72
C PRO A 49 -2.05 -2.83 6.97
N CYS A 50 -2.13 -2.91 5.65
CA CYS A 50 -1.03 -2.51 4.79
C CYS A 50 -1.59 -2.06 3.44
N ILE A 51 -0.72 -1.50 2.62
CA ILE A 51 -1.07 -1.08 1.27
C ILE A 51 -0.61 -2.15 0.30
N ASP A 52 -1.52 -2.60 -0.56
CA ASP A 52 -1.22 -3.52 -1.63
C ASP A 52 -1.23 -2.76 -2.95
N HIS A 53 -0.27 -3.06 -3.81
CA HIS A 53 -0.26 -2.53 -5.16
C HIS A 53 -1.03 -3.50 -6.05
N ILE A 54 -2.13 -3.01 -6.65
CA ILE A 54 -3.00 -3.84 -7.48
C ILE A 54 -2.20 -4.46 -8.61
N ILE A 55 -1.44 -3.62 -9.33
CA ILE A 55 -0.46 -4.11 -10.30
C ILE A 55 0.90 -4.02 -9.64
N PRO A 56 1.61 -5.16 -9.46
CA PRO A 56 2.92 -5.13 -8.80
C PRO A 56 3.88 -4.18 -9.49
N ILE A 57 4.72 -3.54 -8.70
CA ILE A 57 5.70 -2.60 -9.25
C ILE A 57 6.60 -3.31 -10.26
N ALA A 58 6.98 -4.53 -9.99
CA ALA A 58 7.82 -5.31 -10.89
C ALA A 58 7.14 -5.59 -12.24
N LYS A 59 5.82 -5.44 -12.31
CA LYS A 59 5.06 -5.66 -13.55
C LYS A 59 4.54 -4.35 -14.13
N GLY A 60 5.17 -3.24 -13.76
CA GLY A 60 4.82 -1.95 -14.32
C GLY A 60 3.82 -1.15 -13.52
N GLY A 61 3.44 -1.62 -12.32
CA GLY A 61 2.51 -0.88 -11.48
C GLY A 61 3.16 0.38 -10.96
N HIS A 62 2.37 1.46 -10.88
CA HIS A 62 2.88 2.72 -10.37
C HIS A 62 3.01 2.64 -8.84
N PRO A 63 4.15 3.02 -8.26
CA PRO A 63 4.39 2.84 -6.83
C PRO A 63 3.56 3.76 -5.94
N SER A 64 3.09 4.89 -6.42
CA SER A 64 2.40 5.86 -5.57
C SER A 64 1.05 6.33 -6.11
N ASP A 65 0.61 5.81 -7.25
CA ASP A 65 -0.68 6.18 -7.82
C ASP A 65 -1.79 5.55 -6.99
N ILE A 66 -2.69 6.38 -6.47
CA ILE A 66 -3.76 5.90 -5.59
C ILE A 66 -4.66 4.87 -6.29
N ASP A 67 -4.80 4.98 -7.60
CA ASP A 67 -5.61 4.03 -8.38
C ASP A 67 -4.96 2.66 -8.45
N ASN A 68 -3.67 2.55 -8.11
CA ASN A 68 -2.97 1.28 -8.06
C ASN A 68 -2.73 0.84 -6.62
N MET A 69 -3.40 1.44 -5.66
CA MET A 69 -3.22 1.12 -4.24
C MET A 69 -4.54 0.67 -3.64
N GLN A 70 -4.47 -0.26 -2.70
CA GLN A 70 -5.66 -0.69 -1.98
C GLN A 70 -5.27 -1.15 -0.58
N LEU A 71 -6.26 -1.10 0.33
CA LEU A 71 -6.08 -1.62 1.68
C LEU A 71 -6.05 -3.13 1.63
N ALA A 72 -5.19 -3.74 2.42
CA ALA A 72 -5.11 -5.19 2.50
C ALA A 72 -4.61 -5.61 3.87
N HIS A 73 -4.83 -6.88 4.21
CA HIS A 73 -4.15 -7.50 5.34
C HIS A 73 -2.72 -7.81 4.92
N TRP A 74 -1.79 -7.67 5.87
CA TRP A 74 -0.39 -7.93 5.59
C TRP A 74 -0.17 -9.34 5.05
N THR A 75 -0.84 -10.33 5.67
CA THR A 75 -0.70 -11.72 5.21
C THR A 75 -1.28 -11.92 3.81
N CYS A 76 -2.40 -11.25 3.50
CA CYS A 76 -2.99 -11.35 2.16
C CYS A 76 -2.04 -10.79 1.10
N ASN A 77 -1.42 -9.65 1.42
CA ASN A 77 -0.47 -9.02 0.51
C ASN A 77 0.73 -9.93 0.27
N ARG A 78 1.21 -10.58 1.31
CA ARG A 78 2.37 -11.48 1.18
C ARG A 78 2.06 -12.73 0.37
N GLN A 79 0.83 -13.20 0.44
CA GLN A 79 0.43 -14.43 -0.25
C GLN A 79 0.03 -14.19 -1.70
N LYS A 80 -0.10 -12.94 -2.07
CA LYS A 80 -0.58 -12.57 -3.40
C LYS A 80 0.38 -12.97 -4.55
#